data_c14b0bce17dbce7ab73ebed8b79a6d98
#
_entry.id   c14b0bce17dbce7ab73ebed8b79a6d98
#
_cell.length_a   1.000
_cell.length_b   1.000
_cell.length_c   1.000
_cell.angle_alpha   90.00
_cell.angle_beta   90.00
_cell.angle_gamma   90.00
#
_symmetry.space_group_name_H-M   'P 1'
#
loop_
_entity.id
_entity.type
_entity.pdbx_description
1 polymer ?
#
loop_
_entity_poly.entity_id
_entity_poly.type
_entity_poly.pdbx_seq_one_letter_code
_entity_poly.pdbx_strand_id
1 'polypeptide(L)'
;QPNEYEVFIVGADGSNAQQLTNGLPGIGGSLDWSPDGKYLLIYAGPQGDKNIFRIDVQAKTAAQLTNGGNNAASSYSPDGQWIAFNSLRNNDQADIFIMRADGSSMRQVTDNPEPDWQPQWEP
;
A
#
# COMPACT_ATOMS: atom_id res chain seq x y z
N GLN A 1 8.32 24.22 -1.84
CA GLN A 1 7.58 22.98 -2.03
C GLN A 1 8.22 21.84 -1.24
N PRO A 2 7.49 21.18 -0.41
CA PRO A 2 8.05 20.05 0.30
C PRO A 2 8.57 18.99 -0.66
N ASN A 3 9.49 18.21 -0.19
CA ASN A 3 10.04 17.13 -0.97
C ASN A 3 8.93 16.17 -1.36
N GLU A 4 8.86 15.92 -2.63
CA GLU A 4 7.94 14.93 -3.14
C GLU A 4 8.74 13.76 -3.68
N TYR A 5 8.30 12.59 -3.32
CA TYR A 5 8.93 11.36 -3.77
C TYR A 5 8.11 10.76 -4.89
N GLU A 6 8.81 10.13 -5.82
CA GLU A 6 8.18 9.38 -6.88
C GLU A 6 8.69 7.95 -6.84
N VAL A 7 7.88 7.03 -7.35
CA VAL A 7 8.26 5.63 -7.41
C VAL A 7 8.83 5.32 -8.77
N PHE A 8 10.01 4.72 -8.78
CA PHE A 8 10.67 4.28 -10.00
C PHE A 8 10.90 2.78 -9.94
N ILE A 9 10.89 2.15 -11.10
CA ILE A 9 11.34 0.77 -11.25
C ILE A 9 12.61 0.80 -12.09
N VAL A 10 13.56 -0.04 -11.72
CA VAL A 10 14.85 -0.06 -12.39
C VAL A 10 15.32 -1.50 -12.47
N GLY A 11 16.03 -1.84 -13.54
CA GLY A 11 16.61 -3.17 -13.69
C GLY A 11 17.65 -3.44 -12.60
N ALA A 12 17.91 -4.70 -12.34
CA ALA A 12 18.86 -5.10 -11.30
C ALA A 12 20.27 -4.55 -11.57
N ASP A 13 20.59 -4.26 -12.81
CA ASP A 13 21.88 -3.70 -13.19
C ASP A 13 21.85 -2.16 -13.24
N GLY A 14 20.77 -1.54 -12.81
CA GLY A 14 20.63 -0.09 -12.84
C GLY A 14 20.11 0.49 -14.14
N SER A 15 19.77 -0.36 -15.10
CA SER A 15 19.31 0.09 -16.41
C SER A 15 17.80 0.26 -16.44
N ASN A 16 17.33 0.97 -17.47
CA ASN A 16 15.90 1.09 -17.81
C ASN A 16 15.06 1.63 -16.68
N ALA A 17 15.53 2.68 -16.01
CA ALA A 17 14.74 3.33 -14.95
C ALA A 17 13.46 3.89 -15.55
N GLN A 18 12.33 3.57 -14.94
CA GLN A 18 11.01 4.03 -15.37
C GLN A 18 10.28 4.63 -14.20
N GLN A 19 9.73 5.81 -14.39
CA GLN A 19 8.93 6.46 -13.37
C GLN A 19 7.51 5.90 -13.40
N LEU A 20 7.02 5.46 -12.26
CA LEU A 20 5.69 4.84 -12.15
C LEU A 20 4.64 5.81 -11.63
N THR A 21 5.04 6.87 -10.93
CA THR A 21 4.11 7.85 -10.38
C THR A 21 4.48 9.24 -10.89
N ASN A 22 3.50 10.14 -10.88
CA ASN A 22 3.73 11.51 -11.32
C ASN A 22 2.82 12.44 -10.53
N GLY A 23 3.38 13.07 -9.50
CA GLY A 23 2.66 14.07 -8.74
C GLY A 23 1.71 13.52 -7.69
N LEU A 24 1.81 12.25 -7.34
CA LEU A 24 1.02 11.68 -6.26
C LEU A 24 1.60 12.14 -4.93
N PRO A 25 0.87 12.96 -4.16
CA PRO A 25 1.46 13.59 -2.99
C PRO A 25 1.65 12.63 -1.83
N GLY A 26 2.72 12.84 -1.07
CA GLY A 26 2.90 12.18 0.21
C GLY A 26 3.18 10.70 0.15
N ILE A 27 3.91 10.24 -0.86
CA ILE A 27 4.25 8.81 -0.97
C ILE A 27 5.11 8.40 0.22
N GLY A 28 4.72 7.31 0.88
CA GLY A 28 5.48 6.74 1.98
C GLY A 28 6.52 5.75 1.50
N GLY A 29 7.32 5.26 2.43
CA GLY A 29 8.51 4.49 2.11
C GLY A 29 8.36 2.99 2.04
N SER A 30 7.20 2.44 2.32
CA SER A 30 7.01 0.99 2.34
C SER A 30 6.32 0.55 1.05
N LEU A 31 6.95 -0.38 0.34
CA LEU A 31 6.44 -0.87 -0.94
C LEU A 31 6.31 -2.38 -0.89
N ASP A 32 5.36 -2.93 -1.65
CA ASP A 32 5.21 -4.37 -1.75
C ASP A 32 4.76 -4.77 -3.15
N TRP A 33 5.44 -5.74 -3.72
CA TRP A 33 5.11 -6.26 -5.04
C TRP A 33 4.04 -7.34 -4.95
N SER A 34 3.13 -7.37 -5.94
CA SER A 34 2.27 -8.53 -6.09
C SER A 34 3.13 -9.75 -6.48
N PRO A 35 2.69 -10.96 -6.12
CA PRO A 35 3.49 -12.16 -6.44
C PRO A 35 3.76 -12.35 -7.91
N ASP A 36 2.88 -11.86 -8.79
CA ASP A 36 3.06 -12.00 -10.23
C ASP A 36 3.89 -10.86 -10.83
N GLY A 37 4.30 -9.88 -10.02
CA GLY A 37 5.13 -8.77 -10.49
C GLY A 37 4.39 -7.70 -11.28
N LYS A 38 3.06 -7.76 -11.35
CA LYS A 38 2.30 -6.82 -12.18
C LYS A 38 1.89 -5.56 -11.44
N TYR A 39 1.82 -5.62 -10.13
CA TYR A 39 1.34 -4.51 -9.32
C TYR A 39 2.27 -4.23 -8.18
N LEU A 40 2.27 -2.97 -7.76
CA LEU A 40 3.06 -2.51 -6.63
C LEU A 40 2.14 -1.76 -5.69
N LEU A 41 2.17 -2.10 -4.41
CA LEU A 41 1.42 -1.37 -3.40
C LEU A 41 2.28 -0.28 -2.82
N ILE A 42 1.70 0.90 -2.67
CA ILE A 42 2.31 2.03 -1.98
C ILE A 42 1.27 2.66 -1.08
N TYR A 43 1.71 3.52 -0.18
CA TYR A 43 0.76 4.39 0.50
C TYR A 43 1.16 5.84 0.29
N ALA A 44 0.16 6.70 0.19
CA ALA A 44 0.36 8.09 -0.15
C ALA A 44 -0.77 8.93 0.42
N GLY A 45 -0.55 10.23 0.48
CA GLY A 45 -1.53 11.17 0.98
C GLY A 45 -0.97 12.05 2.06
N PRO A 46 -1.78 12.97 2.61
CA PRO A 46 -1.33 13.83 3.68
C PRO A 46 -0.92 13.05 4.92
N GLN A 47 -0.05 13.64 5.71
CA GLN A 47 0.32 13.02 6.97
C GLN A 47 -0.93 12.89 7.85
N GLY A 48 -1.14 11.70 8.41
CA GLY A 48 -2.32 11.42 9.20
C GLY A 48 -3.51 10.94 8.40
N ASP A 49 -3.40 10.93 7.07
CA ASP A 49 -4.50 10.46 6.23
C ASP A 49 -3.95 9.76 5.01
N LYS A 50 -3.08 8.78 5.25
CA LYS A 50 -2.49 8.00 4.18
C LYS A 50 -3.47 6.98 3.64
N ASN A 51 -3.40 6.73 2.36
CA ASN A 51 -4.22 5.72 1.70
C ASN A 51 -3.34 4.77 0.90
N ILE A 52 -3.85 3.58 0.66
CA ILE A 52 -3.15 2.54 -0.08
C ILE A 52 -3.54 2.66 -1.54
N PHE A 53 -2.52 2.68 -2.39
CA PHE A 53 -2.67 2.74 -3.84
C PHE A 53 -2.04 1.50 -4.45
N ARG A 54 -2.62 1.04 -5.54
CA ARG A 54 -2.06 -0.04 -6.34
C ARG A 54 -1.60 0.56 -7.66
N ILE A 55 -0.34 0.34 -7.99
CA ILE A 55 0.23 0.81 -9.25
C ILE A 55 0.27 -0.36 -10.21
N ASP A 56 -0.33 -0.17 -11.39
CA ASP A 56 -0.14 -1.09 -12.51
C ASP A 56 1.20 -0.75 -13.15
N VAL A 57 2.17 -1.64 -13.02
CA VAL A 57 3.54 -1.35 -13.41
C VAL A 57 3.66 -1.18 -14.93
N GLN A 58 2.91 -1.96 -15.70
CA GLN A 58 2.97 -1.86 -17.14
C GLN A 58 2.27 -0.62 -17.66
N ALA A 59 1.08 -0.34 -17.16
CA ALA A 59 0.29 0.81 -17.59
C ALA A 59 0.76 2.11 -16.94
N LYS A 60 1.50 2.02 -15.83
CA LYS A 60 1.98 3.18 -15.05
C LYS A 60 0.82 4.02 -14.56
N THR A 61 -0.21 3.35 -14.06
CA THR A 61 -1.39 4.00 -13.50
C THR A 61 -1.53 3.60 -12.03
N ALA A 62 -2.10 4.50 -11.23
CA ALA A 62 -2.31 4.28 -9.81
C ALA A 62 -3.81 4.26 -9.52
N ALA A 63 -4.25 3.27 -8.75
CA ALA A 63 -5.64 3.15 -8.31
C ALA A 63 -5.66 3.24 -6.79
N GLN A 64 -6.52 4.10 -6.26
CA GLN A 64 -6.67 4.25 -4.82
C GLN A 64 -7.56 3.12 -4.30
N LEU A 65 -7.06 2.35 -3.34
CA LEU A 65 -7.78 1.20 -2.82
C LEU A 65 -8.51 1.49 -1.51
N THR A 66 -8.05 2.46 -0.74
CA THR A 66 -8.69 2.85 0.52
C THR A 66 -9.07 4.31 0.46
N ASN A 67 -10.01 4.72 1.34
CA ASN A 67 -10.46 6.09 1.38
C ASN A 67 -10.62 6.50 2.84
N GLY A 68 -9.54 7.03 3.41
CA GLY A 68 -9.52 7.43 4.81
C GLY A 68 -8.98 6.33 5.71
N GLY A 69 -8.71 6.68 6.97
CA GLY A 69 -8.27 5.74 7.99
C GLY A 69 -6.79 5.73 8.26
N ASN A 70 -6.00 6.50 7.55
CA ASN A 70 -4.55 6.56 7.74
C ASN A 70 -3.92 5.17 7.68
N ASN A 71 -3.87 4.62 6.50
CA ASN A 71 -3.52 3.23 6.26
C ASN A 71 -2.05 3.11 5.84
N ALA A 72 -1.42 2.01 6.21
CA ALA A 72 -0.01 1.80 5.87
C ALA A 72 0.36 0.32 5.95
N ALA A 73 1.62 0.03 5.70
CA ALA A 73 2.23 -1.29 5.89
C ALA A 73 1.46 -2.41 5.19
N SER A 74 1.05 -2.15 3.96
CA SER A 74 0.28 -3.13 3.19
C SER A 74 1.18 -4.24 2.65
N SER A 75 0.61 -5.43 2.54
CA SER A 75 1.31 -6.56 1.92
C SER A 75 0.32 -7.49 1.24
N TYR A 76 0.75 -8.05 0.10
CA TYR A 76 -0.05 -9.03 -0.62
C TYR A 76 0.00 -10.39 0.05
N SER A 77 -1.11 -11.12 0.00
CA SER A 77 -1.09 -12.55 0.34
C SER A 77 -0.24 -13.30 -0.68
N PRO A 78 0.26 -14.51 -0.32
CA PRO A 78 1.10 -15.27 -1.25
C PRO A 78 0.46 -15.57 -2.59
N ASP A 79 -0.86 -15.69 -2.66
CA ASP A 79 -1.57 -15.92 -3.91
C ASP A 79 -1.96 -14.63 -4.63
N GLY A 80 -1.67 -13.45 -4.03
CA GLY A 80 -1.94 -12.18 -4.65
C GLY A 80 -3.40 -11.74 -4.64
N GLN A 81 -4.29 -12.50 -4.00
CA GLN A 81 -5.72 -12.20 -4.03
C GLN A 81 -6.17 -11.28 -2.90
N TRP A 82 -5.38 -11.18 -1.84
CA TRP A 82 -5.73 -10.38 -0.67
C TRP A 82 -4.58 -9.45 -0.31
N ILE A 83 -4.94 -8.36 0.36
CA ILE A 83 -3.99 -7.39 0.89
C ILE A 83 -4.27 -7.22 2.37
N ALA A 84 -3.23 -7.35 3.20
CA ALA A 84 -3.31 -7.02 4.62
C ALA A 84 -2.67 -5.67 4.85
N PHE A 85 -3.24 -4.87 5.73
CA PHE A 85 -2.68 -3.54 6.03
C PHE A 85 -3.09 -3.14 7.43
N ASN A 86 -2.40 -2.15 7.99
CA ASN A 86 -2.86 -1.57 9.25
C ASN A 86 -3.55 -0.23 9.00
N SER A 87 -4.43 0.12 9.91
CA SER A 87 -5.26 1.30 9.78
C SER A 87 -5.56 1.87 11.16
N LEU A 88 -5.64 3.20 11.24
CA LEU A 88 -5.98 3.89 12.47
C LEU A 88 -7.45 4.35 12.49
N ARG A 89 -8.30 3.76 11.66
CA ARG A 89 -9.67 4.23 11.51
C ARG A 89 -10.54 4.03 12.75
N ASN A 90 -10.11 3.17 13.66
CA ASN A 90 -10.86 2.88 14.88
C ASN A 90 -10.22 3.63 16.04
N ASN A 91 -10.59 4.90 16.23
CA ASN A 91 -10.17 5.70 17.39
C ASN A 91 -8.65 5.82 17.49
N ASP A 92 -7.98 5.96 16.34
CA ASP A 92 -6.52 6.10 16.26
C ASP A 92 -5.76 4.92 16.82
N GLN A 93 -6.41 3.77 16.93
CA GLN A 93 -5.74 2.55 17.33
C GLN A 93 -5.41 1.73 16.09
N ALA A 94 -4.15 1.28 15.98
CA ALA A 94 -3.73 0.50 14.83
C ALA A 94 -4.29 -0.90 14.90
N ASP A 95 -5.11 -1.26 13.93
CA ASP A 95 -5.67 -2.59 13.78
C ASP A 95 -5.32 -3.14 12.42
N ILE A 96 -5.36 -4.46 12.30
CA ILE A 96 -5.07 -5.14 11.04
C ILE A 96 -6.37 -5.35 10.28
N PHE A 97 -6.37 -4.95 9.03
CA PHE A 97 -7.49 -5.14 8.10
C PHE A 97 -7.00 -5.96 6.91
N ILE A 98 -7.94 -6.62 6.26
CA ILE A 98 -7.67 -7.25 4.97
C ILE A 98 -8.71 -6.75 3.96
N MET A 99 -8.32 -6.81 2.70
CA MET A 99 -9.21 -6.50 1.58
C MET A 99 -8.78 -7.33 0.38
N ARG A 100 -9.68 -7.45 -0.59
CA ARG A 100 -9.29 -8.04 -1.88
C ARG A 100 -8.26 -7.15 -2.57
N ALA A 101 -7.54 -7.73 -3.51
CA ALA A 101 -6.50 -6.99 -4.23
C ALA A 101 -7.04 -5.79 -4.99
N ASP A 102 -8.33 -5.76 -5.30
CA ASP A 102 -8.97 -4.63 -5.96
C ASP A 102 -9.55 -3.60 -4.97
N GLY A 103 -9.33 -3.81 -3.67
CA GLY A 103 -9.82 -2.91 -2.63
C GLY A 103 -11.20 -3.25 -2.09
N SER A 104 -11.86 -4.26 -2.63
CA SER A 104 -13.20 -4.65 -2.18
C SER A 104 -13.14 -5.57 -0.98
N SER A 105 -14.29 -5.80 -0.35
CA SER A 105 -14.47 -6.75 0.75
C SER A 105 -13.55 -6.49 1.93
N MET A 106 -13.38 -5.23 2.29
CA MET A 106 -12.53 -4.85 3.40
C MET A 106 -13.16 -5.27 4.73
N ARG A 107 -12.33 -5.85 5.60
CA ARG A 107 -12.80 -6.19 6.94
C ARG A 107 -11.65 -6.16 7.95
N GLN A 108 -12.00 -5.93 9.19
CA GLN A 108 -11.05 -5.91 10.29
C GLN A 108 -10.73 -7.33 10.73
N VAL A 109 -9.46 -7.61 10.95
CA VAL A 109 -9.00 -8.92 11.38
C VAL A 109 -8.71 -8.95 12.88
N THR A 110 -8.14 -7.86 13.42
CA THR A 110 -7.81 -7.77 14.84
C THR A 110 -8.78 -6.81 15.52
N ASP A 111 -9.03 -7.06 16.81
CA ASP A 111 -9.95 -6.25 17.61
C ASP A 111 -9.49 -6.30 19.06
N ASN A 112 -8.28 -5.82 19.32
CA ASN A 112 -7.75 -5.80 20.67
C ASN A 112 -7.33 -4.39 21.04
N PRO A 113 -7.15 -4.11 22.34
CA PRO A 113 -6.82 -2.75 22.77
C PRO A 113 -5.39 -2.32 22.50
N GLU A 114 -4.54 -3.22 22.03
CA GLU A 114 -3.16 -2.88 21.75
C GLU A 114 -2.96 -2.67 20.26
N PRO A 115 -2.10 -1.71 19.86
CA PRO A 115 -1.87 -1.45 18.45
C PRO A 115 -1.24 -2.65 17.75
N ASP A 116 -1.66 -2.88 16.52
CA ASP A 116 -1.12 -3.93 15.66
C ASP A 116 -0.44 -3.28 14.46
N TRP A 117 0.83 -3.64 14.22
CA TRP A 117 1.61 -3.03 13.18
C TRP A 117 2.20 -4.08 12.25
N GLN A 118 2.38 -3.70 11.00
CA GLN A 118 3.11 -4.45 10.00
C GLN A 118 2.60 -5.89 9.83
N PRO A 119 1.36 -6.03 9.31
CA PRO A 119 0.82 -7.36 9.10
C PRO A 119 1.68 -8.16 8.12
N GLN A 120 1.79 -9.45 8.38
CA GLN A 120 2.49 -10.37 7.50
C GLN A 120 1.62 -11.58 7.24
N TRP A 121 1.72 -12.10 6.04
CA TRP A 121 1.04 -13.31 5.65
C TRP A 121 1.94 -14.51 5.90
N GLU A 122 1.35 -15.60 6.34
CA GLU A 122 2.08 -16.86 6.42
C GLU A 122 1.98 -17.58 5.07
N PRO A 123 3.09 -18.18 4.65
CA PRO A 123 3.09 -18.90 3.37
C PRO A 123 2.14 -20.08 3.34
#